data_1ab78d5d38876b62b788bf664ab845de
#
_entry.id   1ab78d5d38876b62b788bf664ab845de
#
_cell.length_a   1.000
_cell.length_b   1.000
_cell.length_c   1.000
_cell.angle_alpha   90.00
_cell.angle_beta   90.00
_cell.angle_gamma   90.00
#
_symmetry.space_group_name_H-M   'P 1'
#
loop_
_entity.id
_entity.type
_entity.pdbx_description
1 polymer ?
#
loop_
_entity_poly.entity_id
_entity_poly.type
_entity_poly.pdbx_seq_one_letter_code
_entity_poly.pdbx_strand_id
1 'polypeptide(L)'
;MKIVIINGSARKGNVLTAINAFAKGAAGDNDIEIIQPDKLHIAPCKGCGACQCYKGCVDQDDTNDTIDRIAAADMILFATPVYWWGMSAQLKQVIDKCYCRGMQLKGKKTGVIVVGGSPVENIQYELIRKQFECMADYLSWDMLFQKAYYATAKDDLAKDTTALEKLESLGRAVNN
;
A
#
# COMPACT_ATOMS: atom_id res chain seq x y z
N MET A 1 -5.72 15.07 -7.42
CA MET A 1 -4.81 14.63 -6.32
C MET A 1 -3.65 13.83 -6.88
N LYS A 2 -2.51 13.80 -6.18
CA LYS A 2 -1.46 12.80 -6.40
C LYS A 2 -1.75 11.56 -5.55
N ILE A 3 -1.93 10.41 -6.21
CA ILE A 3 -2.17 9.12 -5.56
C ILE A 3 -0.95 8.24 -5.78
N VAL A 4 -0.31 7.80 -4.70
CA VAL A 4 0.78 6.82 -4.78
C VAL A 4 0.26 5.47 -4.33
N ILE A 5 0.41 4.45 -5.17
CA ILE A 5 0.02 3.07 -4.90
C ILE A 5 1.28 2.24 -4.70
N ILE A 6 1.41 1.60 -3.53
CA ILE A 6 2.54 0.72 -3.24
C ILE A 6 2.11 -0.72 -3.50
N ASN A 7 2.66 -1.32 -4.55
CA ASN A 7 2.38 -2.70 -4.92
C ASN A 7 3.32 -3.67 -4.17
N GLY A 8 2.87 -4.22 -3.06
CA GLY A 8 3.63 -5.19 -2.27
C GLY A 8 3.79 -6.58 -2.90
N SER A 9 3.40 -6.76 -4.17
CA SER A 9 3.52 -8.04 -4.86
C SER A 9 4.50 -7.98 -6.02
N ALA A 10 5.51 -8.84 -6.01
CA ALA A 10 6.42 -9.02 -7.16
C ALA A 10 5.73 -9.74 -8.34
N ARG A 11 4.60 -10.42 -8.11
CA ARG A 11 3.90 -11.17 -9.15
C ARG A 11 2.91 -10.30 -9.91
N LYS A 12 2.83 -10.51 -11.22
CA LYS A 12 1.73 -10.01 -12.06
C LYS A 12 0.50 -10.90 -11.85
N GLY A 13 -0.27 -10.65 -10.80
CA GLY A 13 -1.43 -11.46 -10.39
C GLY A 13 -2.47 -10.62 -9.65
N ASN A 14 -3.21 -11.25 -8.74
CA ASN A 14 -4.41 -10.69 -8.12
C ASN A 14 -4.22 -9.32 -7.44
N VAL A 15 -3.08 -9.05 -6.78
CA VAL A 15 -2.81 -7.73 -6.20
C VAL A 15 -2.70 -6.66 -7.29
N LEU A 16 -1.96 -6.94 -8.37
CA LEU A 16 -1.87 -5.99 -9.50
C LEU A 16 -3.23 -5.81 -10.19
N THR A 17 -4.02 -6.88 -10.31
CA THR A 17 -5.39 -6.81 -10.82
C THR A 17 -6.26 -5.87 -9.97
N ALA A 18 -6.17 -5.99 -8.64
CA ALA A 18 -6.89 -5.10 -7.73
C ALA A 18 -6.44 -3.64 -7.86
N ILE A 19 -5.13 -3.41 -7.95
CA ILE A 19 -4.56 -2.07 -8.17
C ILE A 19 -5.08 -1.46 -9.47
N ASN A 20 -5.06 -2.22 -10.58
CA ASN A 20 -5.49 -1.74 -11.88
C ASN A 20 -6.99 -1.39 -11.89
N ALA A 21 -7.84 -2.19 -11.24
CA ALA A 21 -9.26 -1.90 -11.12
C ALA A 21 -9.51 -0.63 -10.28
N PHE A 22 -8.82 -0.47 -9.15
CA PHE A 22 -8.88 0.75 -8.36
C PHE A 22 -8.41 1.96 -9.17
N ALA A 23 -7.24 1.87 -9.80
CA ALA A 23 -6.65 2.95 -10.58
C ALA A 23 -7.56 3.38 -11.76
N LYS A 24 -8.22 2.42 -12.43
CA LYS A 24 -9.22 2.70 -13.46
C LYS A 24 -10.37 3.55 -12.90
N GLY A 25 -10.88 3.23 -11.71
CA GLY A 25 -11.91 4.02 -11.06
C GLY A 25 -11.45 5.38 -10.58
N ALA A 26 -10.21 5.48 -10.12
CA ALA A 26 -9.60 6.72 -9.64
C ALA A 26 -9.05 7.60 -10.78
N ALA A 27 -9.01 7.11 -12.01
CA ALA A 27 -8.59 7.89 -13.18
C ALA A 27 -9.50 9.14 -13.34
N GLY A 28 -9.03 10.13 -14.07
CA GLY A 28 -9.65 11.44 -14.23
C GLY A 28 -8.62 12.52 -13.94
N ASP A 29 -8.90 13.40 -12.98
CA ASP A 29 -7.99 14.52 -12.64
C ASP A 29 -6.90 14.11 -11.61
N ASN A 30 -6.69 12.81 -11.38
CA ASN A 30 -5.66 12.32 -10.47
C ASN A 30 -4.38 11.93 -11.21
N ASP A 31 -3.25 12.29 -10.61
CA ASP A 31 -1.93 11.77 -10.96
C ASP A 31 -1.68 10.49 -10.17
N ILE A 32 -1.67 9.34 -10.86
CA ILE A 32 -1.55 8.03 -10.22
C ILE A 32 -0.19 7.43 -10.52
N GLU A 33 0.57 7.20 -9.47
CA GLU A 33 1.89 6.56 -9.52
C GLU A 33 1.85 5.20 -8.83
N ILE A 34 2.39 4.15 -9.48
CA ILE A 34 2.51 2.82 -8.89
C ILE A 34 3.98 2.53 -8.59
N ILE A 35 4.31 2.42 -7.32
CA ILE A 35 5.63 2.00 -6.83
C ILE A 35 5.66 0.47 -6.71
N GLN A 36 6.68 -0.15 -7.29
CA GLN A 36 6.92 -1.60 -7.22
C GLN A 36 8.19 -1.88 -6.44
N PRO A 37 8.13 -2.14 -5.12
CA PRO A 37 9.31 -2.30 -4.28
C PRO A 37 10.25 -3.44 -4.70
N ASP A 38 9.72 -4.49 -5.36
CA ASP A 38 10.52 -5.60 -5.89
C ASP A 38 11.49 -5.20 -7.01
N LYS A 39 11.32 -4.01 -7.57
CA LYS A 39 12.18 -3.45 -8.63
C LYS A 39 13.12 -2.37 -8.13
N LEU A 40 13.11 -2.11 -6.83
CA LEU A 40 13.89 -1.06 -6.19
C LEU A 40 14.94 -1.67 -5.26
N HIS A 41 16.07 -1.00 -5.19
CA HIS A 41 17.12 -1.30 -4.23
C HIS A 41 16.83 -0.55 -2.91
N ILE A 42 16.04 -1.17 -2.03
CA ILE A 42 15.73 -0.62 -0.70
C ILE A 42 16.23 -1.62 0.35
N ALA A 43 17.26 -1.31 1.10
CA ALA A 43 17.76 -2.17 2.16
C ALA A 43 16.77 -2.18 3.36
N PRO A 44 16.67 -3.26 4.13
CA PRO A 44 15.90 -3.28 5.37
C PRO A 44 16.32 -2.17 6.33
N CYS A 45 15.37 -1.60 7.05
CA CYS A 45 15.67 -0.60 8.08
C CYS A 45 16.49 -1.23 9.21
N LYS A 46 17.65 -0.62 9.54
CA LYS A 46 18.58 -1.09 10.59
C LYS A 46 18.26 -0.50 11.97
N GLY A 47 17.26 0.39 12.07
CA GLY A 47 16.93 1.05 13.32
C GLY A 47 18.03 1.98 13.86
N CYS A 48 18.90 2.51 13.01
CA CYS A 48 20.09 3.31 13.42
C CYS A 48 19.76 4.69 14.00
N GLY A 49 18.51 5.17 13.84
CA GLY A 49 18.05 6.46 14.36
C GLY A 49 18.61 7.71 13.67
N ALA A 50 19.53 7.57 12.72
CA ALA A 50 20.20 8.71 12.08
C ALA A 50 19.25 9.66 11.33
N CYS A 51 18.15 9.14 10.79
CA CYS A 51 17.14 9.90 10.05
C CYS A 51 16.29 10.84 10.94
N GLN A 52 16.13 10.55 12.22
CA GLN A 52 15.37 11.35 13.19
C GLN A 52 13.96 11.72 12.70
N CYS A 53 13.28 10.82 11.99
CA CYS A 53 11.95 10.96 11.38
C CYS A 53 11.80 11.98 10.23
N TYR A 54 12.83 12.73 9.85
CA TYR A 54 12.71 13.79 8.84
C TYR A 54 13.95 14.07 8.01
N LYS A 55 15.14 13.66 8.46
CA LYS A 55 16.41 13.99 7.77
C LYS A 55 16.70 13.13 6.54
N GLY A 56 15.94 12.09 6.32
CA GLY A 56 16.18 11.08 5.30
C GLY A 56 17.01 9.90 5.80
N CYS A 57 16.94 8.81 5.07
CA CYS A 57 17.74 7.62 5.35
C CYS A 57 19.20 7.87 5.00
N VAL A 58 20.12 7.28 5.77
CA VAL A 58 21.57 7.36 5.50
C VAL A 58 22.03 6.32 4.49
N ASP A 59 21.20 5.31 4.19
CA ASP A 59 21.52 4.30 3.17
C ASP A 59 21.56 4.97 1.79
N GLN A 60 22.58 4.63 0.99
CA GLN A 60 22.77 5.14 -0.37
C GLN A 60 22.10 4.17 -1.36
N ASP A 61 20.77 4.09 -1.29
CA ASP A 61 19.91 3.23 -2.10
C ASP A 61 18.66 4.02 -2.55
N ASP A 62 17.67 3.33 -3.12
CA ASP A 62 16.45 3.96 -3.62
C ASP A 62 15.49 4.44 -2.51
N THR A 63 15.88 4.34 -1.22
CA THR A 63 15.00 4.68 -0.09
C THR A 63 14.54 6.12 -0.14
N ASN A 64 15.47 7.09 -0.20
CA ASN A 64 15.11 8.50 -0.09
C ASN A 64 14.20 8.94 -1.23
N ASP A 65 14.54 8.64 -2.46
CA ASP A 65 13.71 8.95 -3.64
C ASP A 65 12.31 8.33 -3.50
N THR A 66 12.24 7.06 -3.12
CA THR A 66 10.96 6.35 -2.96
C THR A 66 10.10 6.99 -1.88
N ILE A 67 10.67 7.25 -0.70
CA ILE A 67 9.90 7.80 0.42
C ILE A 67 9.53 9.27 0.17
N ASP A 68 10.35 10.05 -0.52
CA ASP A 68 10.01 11.42 -0.91
C ASP A 68 8.81 11.46 -1.87
N ARG A 69 8.71 10.50 -2.82
CA ARG A 69 7.55 10.34 -3.70
C ARG A 69 6.28 9.99 -2.91
N ILE A 70 6.38 9.07 -1.92
CA ILE A 70 5.28 8.71 -1.03
C ILE A 70 4.87 9.90 -0.16
N ALA A 71 5.81 10.63 0.39
CA ALA A 71 5.56 11.80 1.23
C ALA A 71 4.90 12.96 0.45
N ALA A 72 5.18 13.09 -0.85
CA ALA A 72 4.56 14.08 -1.73
C ALA A 72 3.13 13.73 -2.18
N ALA A 73 2.63 12.53 -1.87
CA ALA A 73 1.28 12.10 -2.24
C ALA A 73 0.21 12.75 -1.35
N ASP A 74 -0.96 13.01 -1.92
CA ASP A 74 -2.17 13.38 -1.17
C ASP A 74 -2.83 12.12 -0.57
N MET A 75 -2.77 11.01 -1.32
CA MET A 75 -3.29 9.71 -0.91
C MET A 75 -2.27 8.59 -1.14
N ILE A 76 -2.19 7.66 -0.20
CA ILE A 76 -1.35 6.46 -0.28
C ILE A 76 -2.26 5.22 -0.28
N LEU A 77 -2.16 4.40 -1.31
CA LEU A 77 -2.79 3.08 -1.34
C LEU A 77 -1.75 1.99 -1.10
N PHE A 78 -1.93 1.23 -0.04
CA PHE A 78 -1.12 0.05 0.27
C PHE A 78 -1.81 -1.19 -0.27
N ALA A 79 -1.18 -1.91 -1.18
CA ALA A 79 -1.72 -3.15 -1.73
C ALA A 79 -0.76 -4.31 -1.48
N THR A 80 -1.23 -5.38 -0.83
CA THR A 80 -0.37 -6.48 -0.39
C THR A 80 -1.01 -7.85 -0.57
N PRO A 81 -0.24 -8.87 -0.96
CA PRO A 81 -0.64 -10.25 -0.71
C PRO A 81 -0.52 -10.57 0.77
N VAL A 82 -1.23 -11.60 1.23
CA VAL A 82 -0.96 -12.19 2.54
C VAL A 82 0.17 -13.20 2.41
N TYR A 83 1.27 -12.96 3.11
CA TYR A 83 2.36 -13.91 3.26
C TYR A 83 2.58 -14.21 4.73
N TRP A 84 2.41 -15.49 5.10
CA TRP A 84 2.65 -15.95 6.48
C TRP A 84 1.95 -15.09 7.54
N TRP A 85 0.62 -14.91 7.38
CA TRP A 85 -0.28 -14.12 8.24
C TRP A 85 0.02 -12.61 8.30
N GLY A 86 0.90 -12.09 7.44
CA GLY A 86 1.27 -10.68 7.41
C GLY A 86 1.26 -10.09 6.02
N MET A 87 1.53 -8.79 5.95
CA MET A 87 1.84 -8.14 4.67
C MET A 87 3.15 -8.68 4.11
N SER A 88 3.36 -8.54 2.81
CA SER A 88 4.60 -8.97 2.17
C SER A 88 5.83 -8.24 2.75
N ALA A 89 6.98 -8.92 2.74
CA ALA A 89 8.25 -8.33 3.19
C ALA A 89 8.61 -7.08 2.37
N GLN A 90 8.33 -7.07 1.07
CA GLN A 90 8.58 -5.95 0.18
C GLN A 90 7.80 -4.70 0.60
N LEU A 91 6.51 -4.86 0.94
CA LEU A 91 5.71 -3.75 1.44
C LEU A 91 6.20 -3.28 2.81
N LYS A 92 6.45 -4.23 3.73
CA LYS A 92 6.92 -3.93 5.08
C LYS A 92 8.24 -3.18 5.07
N GLN A 93 9.14 -3.52 4.17
CA GLN A 93 10.42 -2.85 3.98
C GLN A 93 10.27 -1.37 3.63
N VAL A 94 9.35 -1.03 2.73
CA VAL A 94 9.02 0.36 2.40
C VAL A 94 8.39 1.07 3.60
N ILE A 95 7.44 0.43 4.29
CA ILE A 95 6.79 0.99 5.48
C ILE A 95 7.81 1.29 6.57
N ASP A 96 8.76 0.39 6.85
CA ASP A 96 9.80 0.64 7.84
C ASP A 96 10.69 1.82 7.48
N LYS A 97 10.97 2.00 6.19
CA LYS A 97 11.74 3.15 5.70
C LYS A 97 10.96 4.46 5.72
N CYS A 98 9.63 4.43 5.71
CA CYS A 98 8.80 5.62 5.86
C CYS A 98 9.13 6.42 7.12
N TYR A 99 9.71 5.79 8.14
CA TYR A 99 10.17 6.49 9.33
C TYR A 99 11.13 7.65 9.03
N CYS A 100 11.90 7.58 7.96
CA CYS A 100 12.86 8.64 7.59
C CYS A 100 12.19 9.95 7.14
N ARG A 101 10.89 9.94 6.86
CA ARG A 101 10.03 11.09 6.55
C ARG A 101 8.74 11.09 7.35
N GLY A 102 8.71 10.43 8.51
CA GLY A 102 7.49 10.19 9.28
C GLY A 102 6.64 11.45 9.52
N MET A 103 7.25 12.60 9.76
CA MET A 103 6.52 13.85 9.97
C MET A 103 5.79 14.35 8.72
N GLN A 104 6.29 14.04 7.52
CA GLN A 104 5.68 14.43 6.25
C GLN A 104 4.55 13.49 5.83
N LEU A 105 4.43 12.34 6.49
CA LEU A 105 3.39 11.34 6.24
C LEU A 105 2.14 11.54 7.09
N LYS A 106 2.13 12.52 8.01
CA LYS A 106 0.97 12.81 8.86
C LYS A 106 -0.21 13.34 8.06
N GLY A 107 -1.42 12.94 8.47
CA GLY A 107 -2.69 13.45 7.93
C GLY A 107 -2.99 13.04 6.49
N LYS A 108 -2.29 12.04 5.93
CA LYS A 108 -2.55 11.56 4.56
C LYS A 108 -3.85 10.79 4.46
N LYS A 109 -4.55 10.91 3.32
CA LYS A 109 -5.59 9.95 2.95
C LYS A 109 -4.93 8.61 2.67
N THR A 110 -5.53 7.53 3.18
CA THR A 110 -4.96 6.19 2.98
C THR A 110 -6.03 5.16 2.62
N GLY A 111 -5.62 4.12 1.91
CA GLY A 111 -6.42 2.94 1.61
C GLY A 111 -5.57 1.68 1.71
N VAL A 112 -6.21 0.56 2.00
CA VAL A 112 -5.52 -0.73 2.08
C VAL A 112 -6.29 -1.78 1.29
N ILE A 113 -5.59 -2.50 0.44
CA ILE A 113 -6.09 -3.67 -0.30
C ILE A 113 -5.22 -4.87 0.07
N VAL A 114 -5.86 -5.91 0.59
CA VAL A 114 -5.20 -7.17 0.96
C VAL A 114 -5.78 -8.30 0.12
N VAL A 115 -4.92 -9.11 -0.49
CA VAL A 115 -5.34 -10.30 -1.24
C VAL A 115 -4.70 -11.55 -0.64
N GLY A 116 -5.50 -12.53 -0.27
CA GLY A 116 -4.98 -13.75 0.36
C GLY A 116 -5.72 -15.01 -0.08
N GLY A 117 -5.08 -16.16 0.19
CA GLY A 117 -5.56 -17.48 -0.19
C GLY A 117 -6.48 -18.16 0.83
N SER A 118 -7.04 -17.42 1.77
CA SER A 118 -8.04 -17.92 2.74
C SER A 118 -9.31 -17.08 2.65
N PRO A 119 -10.48 -17.60 3.10
CA PRO A 119 -11.69 -16.80 3.22
C PRO A 119 -11.47 -15.51 4.01
N VAL A 120 -12.19 -14.44 3.66
CA VAL A 120 -11.94 -13.07 4.17
C VAL A 120 -12.18 -12.92 5.68
N GLU A 121 -12.85 -13.87 6.30
CA GLU A 121 -13.08 -13.97 7.75
C GLU A 121 -11.86 -14.52 8.51
N ASN A 122 -10.85 -15.02 7.80
CA ASN A 122 -9.66 -15.58 8.43
C ASN A 122 -8.86 -14.49 9.15
N ILE A 123 -8.34 -14.84 10.33
CA ILE A 123 -7.60 -13.94 11.23
C ILE A 123 -6.42 -13.20 10.54
N GLN A 124 -5.86 -13.75 9.48
CA GLN A 124 -4.74 -13.13 8.76
C GLN A 124 -5.06 -11.71 8.26
N TYR A 125 -6.30 -11.47 7.83
CA TYR A 125 -6.72 -10.15 7.35
C TYR A 125 -6.91 -9.17 8.52
N GLU A 126 -7.45 -9.65 9.63
CA GLU A 126 -7.57 -8.87 10.86
C GLU A 126 -6.21 -8.43 11.39
N LEU A 127 -5.21 -9.31 11.41
CA LEU A 127 -3.85 -8.99 11.84
C LEU A 127 -3.24 -7.86 10.99
N ILE A 128 -3.40 -7.94 9.67
CA ILE A 128 -2.90 -6.88 8.76
C ILE A 128 -3.70 -5.60 8.98
N ARG A 129 -5.02 -5.68 9.07
CA ARG A 129 -5.89 -4.54 9.32
C ARG A 129 -5.48 -3.77 10.57
N LYS A 130 -5.23 -4.48 11.67
CA LYS A 130 -4.80 -3.89 12.95
C LYS A 130 -3.45 -3.17 12.85
N GLN A 131 -2.50 -3.70 12.08
CA GLN A 131 -1.23 -3.01 11.85
C GLN A 131 -1.44 -1.65 11.18
N PHE A 132 -2.30 -1.58 10.15
CA PHE A 132 -2.59 -0.32 9.47
C PHE A 132 -3.41 0.64 10.34
N GLU A 133 -4.33 0.15 11.17
CA GLU A 133 -5.04 0.98 12.15
C GLU A 133 -4.08 1.64 13.13
N CYS A 134 -3.14 0.89 13.72
CA CYS A 134 -2.13 1.45 14.61
C CYS A 134 -1.25 2.51 13.92
N MET A 135 -0.89 2.30 12.65
CA MET A 135 -0.14 3.30 11.90
C MET A 135 -0.98 4.54 11.58
N ALA A 136 -2.26 4.34 11.24
CA ALA A 136 -3.19 5.42 10.98
C ALA A 136 -3.42 6.29 12.22
N ASP A 137 -3.61 5.69 13.37
CA ASP A 137 -3.74 6.39 14.65
C ASP A 137 -2.47 7.20 14.97
N TYR A 138 -1.28 6.59 14.83
CA TYR A 138 -0.01 7.25 15.11
C TYR A 138 0.28 8.42 14.18
N LEU A 139 -0.04 8.28 12.89
CA LEU A 139 0.23 9.30 11.86
C LEU A 139 -0.99 10.19 11.56
N SER A 140 -2.10 10.00 12.28
CA SER A 140 -3.36 10.72 12.07
C SER A 140 -3.84 10.61 10.60
N TRP A 141 -3.74 9.41 10.02
CA TRP A 141 -4.20 9.18 8.66
C TRP A 141 -5.72 9.16 8.55
N ASP A 142 -6.24 9.74 7.49
CA ASP A 142 -7.63 9.57 7.06
C ASP A 142 -7.76 8.23 6.30
N MET A 143 -8.13 7.16 7.04
CA MET A 143 -8.26 5.81 6.49
C MET A 143 -9.60 5.66 5.76
N LEU A 144 -9.59 5.85 4.44
CA LEU A 144 -10.80 5.81 3.62
C LEU A 144 -11.39 4.40 3.52
N PHE A 145 -10.55 3.39 3.43
CA PHE A 145 -10.99 1.99 3.39
C PHE A 145 -9.87 1.01 3.69
N GLN A 146 -10.30 -0.18 4.17
CA GLN A 146 -9.48 -1.39 4.23
C GLN A 146 -10.30 -2.55 3.65
N LYS A 147 -9.84 -3.17 2.57
CA LYS A 147 -10.57 -4.24 1.88
C LYS A 147 -9.72 -5.48 1.70
N ALA A 148 -10.33 -6.63 1.96
CA ALA A 148 -9.75 -7.95 1.77
C ALA A 148 -10.43 -8.67 0.62
N TYR A 149 -9.65 -9.44 -0.14
CA TYR A 149 -10.11 -10.25 -1.25
C TYR A 149 -9.52 -11.66 -1.15
N TYR A 150 -10.37 -12.65 -1.37
CA TYR A 150 -9.97 -14.05 -1.45
C TYR A 150 -9.58 -14.41 -2.88
N ALA A 151 -8.37 -14.94 -3.06
CA ALA A 151 -7.90 -15.42 -4.35
C ALA A 151 -6.72 -16.39 -4.15
N THR A 152 -6.85 -17.61 -4.67
CA THR A 152 -5.84 -18.67 -4.58
C THR A 152 -5.01 -18.81 -5.84
N ALA A 153 -5.66 -18.92 -6.99
CA ALA A 153 -4.97 -18.97 -8.27
C ALA A 153 -4.62 -17.58 -8.78
N LYS A 154 -3.65 -17.51 -9.68
CA LYS A 154 -3.04 -16.26 -10.17
C LYS A 154 -4.07 -15.24 -10.71
N ASP A 155 -5.12 -15.72 -11.37
CA ASP A 155 -6.07 -14.88 -12.12
C ASP A 155 -7.50 -14.94 -11.52
N ASP A 156 -7.66 -15.41 -10.28
CA ASP A 156 -8.98 -15.56 -9.66
C ASP A 156 -9.69 -14.22 -9.54
N LEU A 157 -8.99 -13.15 -9.09
CA LEU A 157 -9.59 -11.84 -8.97
C LEU A 157 -9.98 -11.24 -10.34
N ALA A 158 -9.24 -11.57 -11.39
CA ALA A 158 -9.56 -11.10 -12.73
C ALA A 158 -10.89 -11.69 -13.28
N LYS A 159 -11.34 -12.80 -12.72
CA LYS A 159 -12.62 -13.47 -13.06
C LYS A 159 -13.77 -13.04 -12.17
N ASP A 160 -13.48 -12.37 -11.05
CA ASP A 160 -14.50 -11.87 -10.11
C ASP A 160 -14.94 -10.47 -10.52
N THR A 161 -15.92 -10.37 -11.40
CA THR A 161 -16.46 -9.11 -11.90
C THR A 161 -17.02 -8.24 -10.77
N THR A 162 -17.64 -8.84 -9.76
CA THR A 162 -18.19 -8.13 -8.61
C THR A 162 -17.08 -7.47 -7.77
N ALA A 163 -15.98 -8.19 -7.54
CA ALA A 163 -14.83 -7.61 -6.85
C ALA A 163 -14.19 -6.47 -7.66
N LEU A 164 -14.07 -6.64 -8.98
CA LEU A 164 -13.54 -5.59 -9.85
C LEU A 164 -14.41 -4.34 -9.85
N GLU A 165 -15.73 -4.47 -9.94
CA GLU A 165 -16.67 -3.34 -9.86
C GLU A 165 -16.59 -2.60 -8.52
N LYS A 166 -16.47 -3.34 -7.41
CA LYS A 166 -16.26 -2.76 -6.07
C LYS A 166 -14.96 -1.98 -5.99
N LEU A 167 -13.87 -2.53 -6.54
CA LEU A 167 -12.56 -1.87 -6.58
C LEU A 167 -12.59 -0.58 -7.42
N GLU A 168 -13.22 -0.63 -8.61
CA GLU A 168 -13.43 0.57 -9.42
C GLU A 168 -14.29 1.61 -8.69
N SER A 169 -15.33 1.16 -7.97
CA SER A 169 -16.17 2.05 -7.16
C SER A 169 -15.39 2.73 -6.04
N LEU A 170 -14.47 2.01 -5.36
CA LEU A 170 -13.56 2.62 -4.38
C LEU A 170 -12.67 3.68 -5.03
N GLY A 171 -12.16 3.40 -6.22
CA GLY A 171 -11.38 4.38 -6.98
C GLY A 171 -12.19 5.63 -7.34
N ARG A 172 -13.44 5.46 -7.77
CA ARG A 172 -14.32 6.62 -8.04
C ARG A 172 -14.63 7.43 -6.79
N ALA A 173 -14.77 6.78 -5.65
CA ALA A 173 -15.13 7.44 -4.39
C ALA A 173 -14.02 8.36 -3.84
N VAL A 174 -12.75 8.16 -4.21
CA VAL A 174 -11.66 9.05 -3.78
C VAL A 174 -11.63 10.39 -4.52
N ASN A 175 -12.42 10.54 -5.58
CA ASN A 175 -12.55 11.78 -6.35
C ASN A 175 -13.55 12.79 -5.72
N ASN A 176 -14.31 12.33 -4.72
CA ASN A 176 -15.29 13.13 -4.00
C ASN A 176 -14.73 13.55 -2.64
#